data_f8b64731a14b8d56bb8c15d981896e7d
#
_entry.id   f8b64731a14b8d56bb8c15d981896e7d
#
_cell.length_a   1.000
_cell.length_b   1.000
_cell.length_c   1.000
_cell.angle_alpha   90.00
_cell.angle_beta   90.00
_cell.angle_gamma   90.00
#
_symmetry.space_group_name_H-M   'P 1'
#
loop_
_entity.id
_entity.type
_entity.pdbx_description
1 polymer ?
#
loop_
_entity_poly.entity_id
_entity_poly.type
_entity_poly.pdbx_seq_one_letter_code
_entity_poly.pdbx_strand_id
1 'polypeptide(L)'
;MNDDLIPMMKPSQCISKSYVSNEYNLYLHGEISHDADQYLEHFAVYHQAGPEDLIRLWIQSPGGSVAVGNQYIQHMKRCPATIVAVIGMGTASEGTAICLAADEWEVDEMSTFLVHGFSYGTYGHEAQVYNTATFNKKLNERSLRSTYSGFLTEEEILEALKGVDLLFDGEELLDKLQAFREYRNSQACNCGNPACERSPENLSLLEDEEFDEEIPTLEIIIEKAVEEGVKKALAARDKKEAQKAKKSVAKPVEQKAE
;
A
#
# COMPACT_ATOMS: atom_id res chain seq x y z
N MET A 1 6.38 29.11 75.54
CA MET A 1 6.98 27.89 75.04
C MET A 1 6.16 27.47 73.83
N ASN A 2 6.62 27.80 72.65
CA ASN A 2 5.97 27.38 71.41
C ASN A 2 6.57 26.04 71.04
N ASP A 3 5.78 24.95 71.16
CA ASP A 3 6.08 23.66 70.60
C ASP A 3 5.84 23.72 69.06
N ASP A 4 6.88 24.04 68.33
CA ASP A 4 6.89 23.90 66.88
C ASP A 4 6.87 22.40 66.54
N LEU A 5 5.68 21.88 66.30
CA LEU A 5 5.44 20.54 65.76
C LEU A 5 6.05 20.48 64.34
N ILE A 6 7.20 19.86 64.23
CA ILE A 6 7.80 19.48 62.97
C ILE A 6 6.80 18.54 62.27
N PRO A 7 6.28 18.88 61.08
CA PRO A 7 5.37 17.99 60.36
C PRO A 7 6.15 16.69 60.04
N MET A 8 5.70 15.57 60.63
CA MET A 8 6.21 14.26 60.26
C MET A 8 6.02 14.07 58.75
N MET A 9 7.10 14.06 58.00
CA MET A 9 7.10 13.66 56.61
C MET A 9 6.52 12.25 56.53
N LYS A 10 5.39 12.11 55.78
CA LYS A 10 4.87 10.79 55.48
C LYS A 10 5.94 9.99 54.74
N PRO A 11 6.21 8.76 55.11
CA PRO A 11 7.15 7.94 54.35
C PRO A 11 6.69 7.85 52.91
N SER A 12 7.56 8.11 51.93
CA SER A 12 7.30 7.94 50.54
C SER A 12 6.87 6.50 50.27
N GLN A 13 5.64 6.31 49.85
CA GLN A 13 5.14 5.02 49.44
C GLN A 13 5.67 4.71 48.05
N CYS A 14 6.52 3.70 47.94
CA CYS A 14 6.90 3.13 46.66
C CYS A 14 5.81 2.13 46.26
N ILE A 15 5.07 2.44 45.20
CA ILE A 15 4.13 1.50 44.59
C ILE A 15 4.88 0.88 43.40
N SER A 16 5.28 -0.37 43.52
CA SER A 16 5.83 -1.14 42.42
C SER A 16 4.69 -1.90 41.73
N LYS A 17 4.59 -1.79 40.41
CA LYS A 17 3.67 -2.57 39.60
C LYS A 17 4.52 -3.45 38.66
N SER A 18 4.36 -4.76 38.78
CA SER A 18 5.02 -5.69 37.86
C SER A 18 4.16 -5.82 36.60
N TYR A 19 4.79 -5.72 35.45
CA TYR A 19 4.19 -6.06 34.18
C TYR A 19 4.87 -7.31 33.64
N VAL A 20 4.10 -8.22 33.08
CA VAL A 20 4.60 -9.34 32.29
C VAL A 20 4.44 -8.95 30.84
N SER A 21 5.52 -8.86 30.09
CA SER A 21 5.51 -8.69 28.65
C SER A 21 6.12 -9.93 28.00
N ASN A 22 5.62 -10.28 26.84
CA ASN A 22 6.15 -11.36 26.03
C ASN A 22 6.92 -10.80 24.85
N GLU A 23 7.94 -11.51 24.41
CA GLU A 23 8.62 -11.27 23.15
C GLU A 23 8.32 -12.46 22.22
N TYR A 24 7.73 -12.15 21.06
CA TYR A 24 7.44 -13.13 20.02
C TYR A 24 8.43 -12.94 18.87
N ASN A 25 8.98 -14.05 18.38
CA ASN A 25 9.83 -14.06 17.21
C ASN A 25 9.11 -14.77 16.07
N LEU A 26 8.71 -14.03 15.03
CA LEU A 26 8.07 -14.54 13.81
C LEU A 26 9.07 -14.51 12.67
N TYR A 27 9.01 -15.51 11.80
CA TYR A 27 9.96 -15.66 10.69
C TYR A 27 9.25 -15.72 9.35
N LEU A 28 9.37 -14.67 8.55
CA LEU A 28 8.86 -14.60 7.20
C LEU A 28 10.03 -14.82 6.22
N HIS A 29 10.32 -16.09 5.95
CA HIS A 29 11.43 -16.49 5.10
C HIS A 29 10.93 -17.13 3.80
N GLY A 30 11.61 -16.82 2.67
CA GLY A 30 11.27 -17.34 1.36
C GLY A 30 10.09 -16.61 0.71
N GLU A 31 9.53 -17.21 -0.32
CA GLU A 31 8.44 -16.61 -1.11
C GLU A 31 7.14 -16.53 -0.30
N ILE A 32 6.45 -15.38 -0.40
CA ILE A 32 5.11 -15.22 0.20
C ILE A 32 4.13 -16.05 -0.60
N SER A 33 3.62 -17.12 0.04
CA SER A 33 2.71 -18.09 -0.55
C SER A 33 1.39 -17.45 -0.98
N HIS A 34 0.74 -18.03 -1.98
CA HIS A 34 -0.66 -17.74 -2.33
C HIS A 34 -1.67 -18.36 -1.34
N ASP A 35 -1.21 -19.23 -0.45
CA ASP A 35 -2.01 -19.88 0.58
C ASP A 35 -1.77 -19.17 1.93
N ALA A 36 -2.75 -18.38 2.35
CA ALA A 36 -2.72 -17.62 3.59
C ALA A 36 -2.73 -18.50 4.84
N ASP A 37 -3.17 -19.75 4.74
CA ASP A 37 -3.24 -20.68 5.87
C ASP A 37 -1.84 -20.99 6.42
N GLN A 38 -0.79 -20.83 5.62
CA GLN A 38 0.60 -20.98 6.07
C GLN A 38 1.02 -19.94 7.12
N TYR A 39 0.29 -18.86 7.28
CA TYR A 39 0.59 -17.75 8.21
C TYR A 39 -0.37 -17.67 9.40
N LEU A 40 -1.26 -18.65 9.59
CA LEU A 40 -2.25 -18.65 10.67
C LEU A 40 -1.62 -18.54 12.07
N GLU A 41 -0.46 -19.12 12.28
CA GLU A 41 0.26 -18.99 13.57
C GLU A 41 0.74 -17.55 13.79
N HIS A 42 1.23 -16.87 12.77
CA HIS A 42 1.60 -15.45 12.83
C HIS A 42 0.35 -14.59 13.11
N PHE A 43 -0.74 -14.82 12.38
CA PHE A 43 -1.99 -14.08 12.59
C PHE A 43 -2.54 -14.29 14.00
N ALA A 44 -2.43 -15.51 14.55
CA ALA A 44 -2.83 -15.79 15.93
C ALA A 44 -2.00 -14.97 16.93
N VAL A 45 -0.69 -14.83 16.72
CA VAL A 45 0.18 -13.98 17.57
C VAL A 45 -0.25 -12.53 17.51
N TYR A 46 -0.51 -11.96 16.31
CA TYR A 46 -0.97 -10.57 16.17
C TYR A 46 -2.29 -10.30 16.89
N HIS A 47 -3.17 -11.28 16.98
CA HIS A 47 -4.45 -11.15 17.69
C HIS A 47 -4.36 -11.39 19.21
N GLN A 48 -3.33 -12.10 19.68
CA GLN A 48 -3.18 -12.45 21.09
C GLN A 48 -2.25 -11.52 21.85
N ALA A 49 -1.31 -10.90 21.14
CA ALA A 49 -0.33 -10.01 21.75
C ALA A 49 -1.01 -8.77 22.35
N GLY A 50 -0.56 -8.39 23.55
CA GLY A 50 -1.04 -7.20 24.24
C GLY A 50 -0.16 -5.97 23.97
N PRO A 51 -0.59 -4.76 24.39
CA PRO A 51 0.13 -3.51 24.11
C PRO A 51 1.52 -3.43 24.77
N GLU A 52 1.80 -4.27 25.75
CA GLU A 52 3.11 -4.34 26.45
C GLU A 52 4.04 -5.39 25.84
N ASP A 53 3.54 -6.17 24.85
CA ASP A 53 4.31 -7.22 24.19
C ASP A 53 5.13 -6.63 23.04
N LEU A 54 6.18 -7.38 22.66
CA LEU A 54 7.06 -7.06 21.53
C LEU A 54 7.01 -8.19 20.50
N ILE A 55 6.83 -7.86 19.24
CA ILE A 55 6.91 -8.82 18.13
C ILE A 55 8.11 -8.46 17.25
N ARG A 56 9.07 -9.39 17.15
CA ARG A 56 10.16 -9.31 16.16
C ARG A 56 9.79 -10.12 14.95
N LEU A 57 9.58 -9.45 13.84
CA LEU A 57 9.30 -10.07 12.55
C LEU A 57 10.57 -10.12 11.72
N TRP A 58 11.18 -11.29 11.64
CA TRP A 58 12.38 -11.54 10.85
C TRP A 58 12.00 -11.75 9.40
N ILE A 59 12.38 -10.82 8.51
CA ILE A 59 11.98 -10.85 7.11
C ILE A 59 13.20 -11.07 6.22
N GLN A 60 13.17 -12.17 5.49
CA GLN A 60 14.11 -12.51 4.42
C GLN A 60 13.32 -13.15 3.27
N SER A 61 12.64 -12.32 2.48
CA SER A 61 11.67 -12.76 1.48
C SER A 61 11.85 -12.01 0.17
N PRO A 62 11.89 -12.73 -0.97
CA PRO A 62 11.88 -12.10 -2.29
C PRO A 62 10.50 -11.48 -2.64
N GLY A 63 9.54 -11.53 -1.74
CA GLY A 63 8.15 -11.16 -1.99
C GLY A 63 7.29 -12.34 -2.43
N GLY A 64 6.24 -12.10 -3.17
CA GLY A 64 5.31 -13.12 -3.65
C GLY A 64 3.88 -12.62 -3.78
N SER A 65 2.92 -13.30 -3.16
CA SER A 65 1.50 -12.97 -3.27
C SER A 65 1.14 -11.65 -2.62
N VAL A 66 0.81 -10.65 -3.43
CA VAL A 66 0.32 -9.34 -2.96
C VAL A 66 -0.96 -9.47 -2.14
N ALA A 67 -1.87 -10.38 -2.54
CA ALA A 67 -3.13 -10.58 -1.81
C ALA A 67 -2.90 -11.09 -0.38
N VAL A 68 -1.98 -12.04 -0.21
CA VAL A 68 -1.61 -12.58 1.10
C VAL A 68 -0.78 -11.57 1.89
N GLY A 69 0.14 -10.84 1.24
CA GLY A 69 0.90 -9.77 1.86
C GLY A 69 0.01 -8.67 2.43
N ASN A 70 -0.99 -8.22 1.66
CA ASN A 70 -1.98 -7.26 2.16
C ASN A 70 -2.78 -7.81 3.35
N GLN A 71 -3.18 -9.09 3.32
CA GLN A 71 -3.83 -9.71 4.47
C GLN A 71 -2.90 -9.73 5.69
N TYR A 72 -1.62 -10.04 5.50
CA TYR A 72 -0.62 -10.01 6.54
C TYR A 72 -0.49 -8.62 7.17
N ILE A 73 -0.39 -7.58 6.34
CA ILE A 73 -0.33 -6.17 6.78
C ILE A 73 -1.59 -5.78 7.56
N GLN A 74 -2.79 -6.24 7.14
CA GLN A 74 -4.02 -5.96 7.88
C GLN A 74 -4.03 -6.57 9.28
N HIS A 75 -3.43 -7.74 9.48
CA HIS A 75 -3.28 -8.33 10.81
C HIS A 75 -2.28 -7.54 11.66
N MET A 76 -1.15 -7.13 11.07
CA MET A 76 -0.16 -6.28 11.76
C MET A 76 -0.78 -4.96 12.24
N LYS A 77 -1.51 -4.27 11.39
CA LYS A 77 -2.17 -2.99 11.72
C LYS A 77 -3.19 -3.08 12.87
N ARG A 78 -3.75 -4.26 13.10
CA ARG A 78 -4.70 -4.51 14.21
C ARG A 78 -4.05 -5.02 15.48
N CYS A 79 -2.76 -5.27 15.43
CA CYS A 79 -1.99 -5.75 16.59
C CYS A 79 -1.71 -4.57 17.53
N PRO A 80 -2.05 -4.66 18.83
CA PRO A 80 -1.75 -3.61 19.78
C PRO A 80 -0.30 -3.62 20.27
N ALA A 81 0.47 -4.70 20.01
CA ALA A 81 1.86 -4.83 20.39
C ALA A 81 2.79 -4.08 19.43
N THR A 82 3.93 -3.64 19.91
CA THR A 82 4.96 -3.06 19.05
C THR A 82 5.57 -4.13 18.14
N ILE A 83 5.59 -3.86 16.85
CA ILE A 83 6.16 -4.74 15.81
C ILE A 83 7.47 -4.15 15.31
N VAL A 84 8.56 -4.92 15.45
CA VAL A 84 9.88 -4.59 14.92
C VAL A 84 10.19 -5.49 13.74
N ALA A 85 10.32 -4.94 12.54
CA ALA A 85 10.79 -5.68 11.38
C ALA A 85 12.32 -5.77 11.40
N VAL A 86 12.86 -7.00 11.45
CA VAL A 86 14.29 -7.27 11.32
C VAL A 86 14.55 -7.64 9.87
N ILE A 87 15.18 -6.72 9.15
CA ILE A 87 15.32 -6.79 7.69
C ILE A 87 16.58 -7.58 7.32
N GLY A 88 16.41 -8.71 6.65
CA GLY A 88 17.50 -9.55 6.17
C GLY A 88 17.95 -9.21 4.75
N MET A 89 19.02 -9.90 4.31
CA MET A 89 19.49 -9.82 2.94
C MET A 89 18.47 -10.46 1.97
N GLY A 90 18.20 -9.79 0.85
CA GLY A 90 17.28 -10.28 -0.20
C GLY A 90 15.81 -10.02 0.08
N THR A 91 15.48 -9.07 0.96
CA THR A 91 14.10 -8.62 1.15
C THR A 91 13.64 -7.79 -0.04
N ALA A 92 12.56 -8.22 -0.70
CA ALA A 92 12.13 -7.64 -1.96
C ALA A 92 10.60 -7.64 -2.12
N SER A 93 10.10 -6.77 -3.01
CA SER A 93 8.71 -6.75 -3.48
C SER A 93 7.71 -6.67 -2.30
N GLU A 94 6.70 -7.54 -2.25
CA GLU A 94 5.72 -7.57 -1.15
C GLU A 94 6.36 -7.77 0.24
N GLY A 95 7.54 -8.38 0.33
CA GLY A 95 8.31 -8.45 1.58
C GLY A 95 8.69 -7.07 2.11
N THR A 96 8.98 -6.11 1.23
CA THR A 96 9.30 -4.73 1.59
C THR A 96 8.05 -3.97 2.08
N ALA A 97 6.88 -4.24 1.49
CA ALA A 97 5.61 -3.66 1.93
C ALA A 97 5.27 -4.11 3.36
N ILE A 98 5.47 -5.40 3.68
CA ILE A 98 5.29 -5.93 5.03
C ILE A 98 6.29 -5.29 6.00
N CYS A 99 7.57 -5.11 5.62
CA CYS A 99 8.55 -4.40 6.45
C CYS A 99 8.08 -2.99 6.82
N LEU A 100 7.60 -2.22 5.82
CA LEU A 100 7.17 -0.84 6.05
C LEU A 100 5.88 -0.74 6.88
N ALA A 101 5.11 -1.81 7.00
CA ALA A 101 3.94 -1.85 7.87
C ALA A 101 4.28 -2.03 9.36
N ALA A 102 5.53 -2.35 9.70
CA ALA A 102 5.98 -2.45 11.09
C ALA A 102 6.13 -1.06 11.76
N ASP A 103 6.17 -1.05 13.09
CA ASP A 103 6.33 0.20 13.86
C ASP A 103 7.77 0.67 13.87
N GLU A 104 8.72 -0.27 13.94
CA GLU A 104 10.16 -0.03 14.04
C GLU A 104 10.93 -1.00 13.14
N TRP A 105 12.19 -0.67 12.84
CA TRP A 105 13.04 -1.45 11.93
C TRP A 105 14.42 -1.67 12.52
N GLU A 106 14.93 -2.90 12.37
CA GLU A 106 16.32 -3.26 12.60
C GLU A 106 16.95 -3.63 11.24
N VAL A 107 18.06 -2.98 10.90
CA VAL A 107 18.77 -3.13 9.63
C VAL A 107 20.20 -3.53 9.95
N ASP A 108 20.70 -4.56 9.25
CA ASP A 108 22.09 -5.00 9.28
C ASP A 108 22.86 -4.38 8.09
N GLU A 109 24.19 -4.36 8.15
CA GLU A 109 25.06 -3.91 7.07
C GLU A 109 24.80 -4.64 5.75
N MET A 110 24.42 -5.92 5.82
CA MET A 110 24.15 -6.77 4.65
C MET A 110 22.67 -6.81 4.26
N SER A 111 21.81 -6.03 4.93
CA SER A 111 20.40 -5.94 4.56
C SER A 111 20.24 -5.33 3.16
N THR A 112 19.34 -5.88 2.37
CA THR A 112 19.01 -5.34 1.05
C THR A 112 17.50 -5.24 0.88
N PHE A 113 17.07 -4.24 0.15
CA PHE A 113 15.67 -3.89 0.00
C PHE A 113 15.37 -3.53 -1.45
N LEU A 114 14.54 -4.32 -2.12
CA LEU A 114 14.19 -4.11 -3.52
C LEU A 114 12.70 -3.75 -3.64
N VAL A 115 12.42 -2.58 -4.18
CA VAL A 115 11.07 -2.10 -4.49
C VAL A 115 10.85 -2.09 -5.99
N HIS A 116 9.73 -2.63 -6.44
CA HIS A 116 9.31 -2.60 -7.83
C HIS A 116 7.77 -2.64 -7.96
N GLY A 117 7.27 -2.32 -9.15
CA GLY A 117 5.85 -2.44 -9.46
C GLY A 117 5.38 -3.89 -9.55
N PHE A 118 4.07 -4.10 -9.55
CA PHE A 118 3.47 -5.43 -9.62
C PHE A 118 3.84 -6.16 -10.90
N SER A 119 4.23 -7.42 -10.76
CA SER A 119 4.31 -8.37 -11.86
C SER A 119 3.04 -9.22 -11.90
N TYR A 120 2.35 -9.27 -13.03
CA TYR A 120 1.16 -10.08 -13.21
C TYR A 120 1.06 -10.64 -14.61
N GLY A 121 0.43 -11.80 -14.74
CA GLY A 121 0.01 -12.37 -16.00
C GLY A 121 -1.50 -12.27 -16.16
N THR A 122 -1.99 -12.03 -17.39
CA THR A 122 -3.41 -12.08 -17.70
C THR A 122 -3.65 -12.86 -18.99
N TYR A 123 -4.72 -13.63 -19.00
CA TYR A 123 -5.12 -14.45 -20.13
C TYR A 123 -6.64 -14.39 -20.29
N GLY A 124 -7.12 -14.38 -21.53
CA GLY A 124 -8.55 -14.33 -21.83
C GLY A 124 -8.85 -13.69 -23.18
N HIS A 125 -10.09 -13.32 -23.41
CA HIS A 125 -10.47 -12.55 -24.59
C HIS A 125 -9.89 -11.13 -24.54
N GLU A 126 -9.65 -10.53 -25.71
CA GLU A 126 -9.02 -9.21 -25.86
C GLU A 126 -9.59 -8.14 -24.89
N ALA A 127 -10.92 -8.02 -24.82
CA ALA A 127 -11.56 -7.07 -23.91
C ALA A 127 -11.30 -7.37 -22.43
N GLN A 128 -11.26 -8.64 -22.03
CA GLN A 128 -10.95 -9.05 -20.66
C GLN A 128 -9.50 -8.74 -20.31
N VAL A 129 -8.56 -9.06 -21.21
CA VAL A 129 -7.13 -8.76 -21.03
C VAL A 129 -6.92 -7.25 -20.87
N TYR A 130 -7.53 -6.44 -21.75
CA TYR A 130 -7.44 -4.99 -21.68
C TYR A 130 -8.01 -4.42 -20.37
N ASN A 131 -9.20 -4.87 -19.98
CA ASN A 131 -9.84 -4.39 -18.76
C ASN A 131 -9.03 -4.77 -17.51
N THR A 132 -8.54 -6.01 -17.44
CA THR A 132 -7.70 -6.49 -16.33
C THR A 132 -6.39 -5.71 -16.27
N ALA A 133 -5.72 -5.49 -17.40
CA ALA A 133 -4.48 -4.72 -17.44
C ALA A 133 -4.70 -3.26 -17.00
N THR A 134 -5.81 -2.65 -17.43
CA THR A 134 -6.18 -1.28 -17.04
C THR A 134 -6.46 -1.18 -15.54
N PHE A 135 -7.19 -2.14 -14.98
CA PHE A 135 -7.46 -2.20 -13.54
C PHE A 135 -6.18 -2.40 -12.74
N ASN A 136 -5.35 -3.38 -13.12
CA ASN A 136 -4.09 -3.66 -12.43
C ASN A 136 -3.11 -2.49 -12.48
N LYS A 137 -3.09 -1.72 -13.58
CA LYS A 137 -2.28 -0.50 -13.65
C LYS A 137 -2.68 0.52 -12.58
N LYS A 138 -3.99 0.75 -12.41
CA LYS A 138 -4.49 1.66 -11.35
C LYS A 138 -4.21 1.13 -9.96
N LEU A 139 -4.38 -0.18 -9.75
CA LEU A 139 -4.12 -0.82 -8.48
C LEU A 139 -2.64 -0.73 -8.11
N ASN A 140 -1.73 -0.99 -9.06
CA ASN A 140 -0.29 -0.87 -8.87
C ASN A 140 0.12 0.56 -8.46
N GLU A 141 -0.40 1.57 -9.16
CA GLU A 141 -0.13 2.97 -8.82
C GLU A 141 -0.62 3.31 -7.41
N ARG A 142 -1.86 2.92 -7.06
CA ARG A 142 -2.41 3.13 -5.72
C ARG A 142 -1.56 2.44 -4.66
N SER A 143 -1.21 1.19 -4.88
CA SER A 143 -0.42 0.40 -3.93
C SER A 143 0.96 1.01 -3.70
N LEU A 144 1.69 1.35 -4.77
CA LEU A 144 3.00 2.00 -4.64
C LEU A 144 2.90 3.30 -3.85
N ARG A 145 1.93 4.16 -4.17
CA ARG A 145 1.75 5.43 -3.46
C ARG A 145 1.36 5.22 -2.00
N SER A 146 0.40 4.33 -1.71
CA SER A 146 -0.06 4.12 -0.32
C SER A 146 1.00 3.45 0.57
N THR A 147 1.85 2.59 0.00
CA THR A 147 2.83 1.82 0.76
C THR A 147 4.15 2.58 0.92
N TYR A 148 4.61 3.26 -0.15
CA TYR A 148 5.97 3.79 -0.20
C TYR A 148 6.06 5.32 -0.13
N SER A 149 4.94 6.07 -0.05
CA SER A 149 5.02 7.51 0.18
C SER A 149 5.75 7.83 1.48
N GLY A 150 6.73 8.71 1.40
CA GLY A 150 7.62 9.05 2.51
C GLY A 150 8.87 8.17 2.63
N PHE A 151 8.82 6.91 2.14
CA PHE A 151 9.99 6.05 1.97
C PHE A 151 10.65 6.30 0.60
N LEU A 152 9.86 6.38 -0.47
CA LEU A 152 10.30 6.77 -1.80
C LEU A 152 9.94 8.23 -2.10
N THR A 153 10.75 8.89 -2.90
CA THR A 153 10.41 10.16 -3.54
C THR A 153 9.37 9.96 -4.64
N GLU A 154 8.71 11.03 -5.08
CA GLU A 154 7.75 10.94 -6.19
C GLU A 154 8.42 10.49 -7.49
N GLU A 155 9.67 10.91 -7.74
CA GLU A 155 10.47 10.48 -8.89
C GLU A 155 10.73 8.97 -8.86
N GLU A 156 11.13 8.42 -7.71
CA GLU A 156 11.37 6.98 -7.53
C GLU A 156 10.07 6.18 -7.70
N ILE A 157 8.93 6.67 -7.19
CA ILE A 157 7.62 6.03 -7.42
C ILE A 157 7.31 5.97 -8.92
N LEU A 158 7.56 7.06 -9.65
CA LEU A 158 7.35 7.11 -11.10
C LEU A 158 8.29 6.16 -11.86
N GLU A 159 9.52 5.98 -11.38
CA GLU A 159 10.46 5.00 -11.94
C GLU A 159 10.00 3.57 -11.70
N ALA A 160 9.58 3.22 -10.48
CA ALA A 160 9.02 1.91 -10.17
C ALA A 160 7.76 1.61 -11.01
N LEU A 161 6.91 2.60 -11.27
CA LEU A 161 5.74 2.49 -12.15
C LEU A 161 6.11 2.26 -13.63
N LYS A 162 7.30 2.67 -14.06
CA LYS A 162 7.86 2.39 -15.40
C LYS A 162 8.52 1.02 -15.49
N GLY A 163 8.64 0.30 -14.37
CA GLY A 163 9.25 -1.02 -14.29
C GLY A 163 10.74 -1.00 -13.96
N VAL A 164 11.23 0.07 -13.33
CA VAL A 164 12.60 0.13 -12.80
C VAL A 164 12.60 -0.50 -11.41
N ASP A 165 13.56 -1.40 -11.18
CA ASP A 165 13.83 -1.97 -9.87
C ASP A 165 14.67 -1.00 -9.05
N LEU A 166 14.17 -0.61 -7.88
CA LEU A 166 14.86 0.26 -6.93
C LEU A 166 15.49 -0.59 -5.84
N LEU A 167 16.82 -0.54 -5.75
CA LEU A 167 17.61 -1.34 -4.82
C LEU A 167 18.27 -0.41 -3.79
N PHE A 168 18.14 -0.76 -2.52
CA PHE A 168 18.74 -0.06 -1.40
C PHE A 168 19.56 -1.04 -0.57
N ASP A 169 20.74 -0.67 -0.14
CA ASP A 169 21.57 -1.43 0.79
C ASP A 169 21.44 -0.92 2.24
N GLY A 170 22.17 -1.55 3.17
CA GLY A 170 22.00 -1.30 4.59
C GLY A 170 22.14 0.16 5.00
N GLU A 171 23.10 0.92 4.46
CA GLU A 171 23.32 2.34 4.81
C GLU A 171 22.22 3.23 4.20
N GLU A 172 21.99 3.11 2.92
CA GLU A 172 20.95 3.88 2.22
C GLU A 172 19.54 3.53 2.73
N LEU A 173 19.32 2.25 3.06
CA LEU A 173 18.06 1.80 3.65
C LEU A 173 17.78 2.45 5.01
N LEU A 174 18.81 2.61 5.86
CA LEU A 174 18.67 3.29 7.15
C LEU A 174 18.23 4.74 6.98
N ASP A 175 18.84 5.47 6.05
CA ASP A 175 18.49 6.86 5.78
C ASP A 175 17.05 7.00 5.31
N LYS A 176 16.61 6.10 4.40
CA LYS A 176 15.25 6.08 3.89
C LYS A 176 14.22 5.71 4.98
N LEU A 177 14.53 4.75 5.85
CA LEU A 177 13.65 4.37 6.96
C LEU A 177 13.54 5.49 8.00
N GLN A 178 14.62 6.24 8.22
CA GLN A 178 14.56 7.43 9.09
C GLN A 178 13.65 8.51 8.49
N ALA A 179 13.79 8.81 7.20
CA ALA A 179 12.92 9.76 6.50
C ALA A 179 11.45 9.29 6.53
N PHE A 180 11.22 7.99 6.34
CA PHE A 180 9.88 7.41 6.43
C PHE A 180 9.26 7.53 7.82
N ARG A 181 10.04 7.31 8.88
CA ARG A 181 9.60 7.55 10.27
C ARG A 181 9.18 8.99 10.49
N GLU A 182 9.97 9.95 10.01
CA GLU A 182 9.65 11.38 10.09
C GLU A 182 8.37 11.71 9.33
N TYR A 183 8.21 11.14 8.13
CA TYR A 183 7.00 11.27 7.34
C TYR A 183 5.77 10.74 8.09
N ARG A 184 5.80 9.51 8.61
CA ARG A 184 4.71 8.94 9.42
C ARG A 184 4.36 9.83 10.62
N ASN A 185 5.35 10.30 11.34
CA ASN A 185 5.15 11.20 12.49
C ASN A 185 4.54 12.55 12.08
N SER A 186 4.86 13.06 10.88
CA SER A 186 4.27 14.30 10.37
C SER A 186 2.80 14.14 9.95
N GLN A 187 2.38 12.93 9.56
CA GLN A 187 0.98 12.63 9.26
C GLN A 187 0.15 12.46 10.53
N ALA A 188 0.75 11.99 11.62
CA ALA A 188 0.08 11.83 12.90
C ALA A 188 -0.13 13.18 13.61
N CYS A 189 -1.31 13.42 14.14
CA CYS A 189 -1.60 14.62 14.92
C CYS A 189 -1.60 14.30 16.41
N ASN A 190 -0.68 14.90 17.17
CA ASN A 190 -0.62 14.81 18.64
C ASN A 190 -1.44 15.91 19.34
N CYS A 191 -2.54 16.38 18.75
CA CYS A 191 -3.33 17.46 19.32
C CYS A 191 -4.16 17.07 20.57
N GLY A 192 -4.21 15.80 20.93
CA GLY A 192 -5.00 15.28 22.05
C GLY A 192 -6.52 15.42 21.86
N ASN A 193 -6.97 15.79 20.69
CA ASN A 193 -8.37 15.91 20.36
C ASN A 193 -8.89 14.60 19.73
N PRO A 194 -9.78 13.85 20.40
CA PRO A 194 -10.31 12.60 19.86
C PRO A 194 -11.15 12.78 18.58
N ALA A 195 -11.58 14.01 18.28
CA ALA A 195 -12.29 14.34 17.03
C ALA A 195 -11.33 14.83 15.92
N CYS A 196 -10.01 14.77 16.13
CA CYS A 196 -9.05 15.19 15.11
C CYS A 196 -8.90 14.08 14.06
N GLU A 197 -9.22 14.36 12.81
CA GLU A 197 -9.11 13.43 11.68
C GLU A 197 -7.68 12.89 11.48
N ARG A 198 -6.66 13.62 11.97
CA ARG A 198 -5.24 13.22 11.92
C ARG A 198 -4.71 12.68 13.24
N SER A 199 -5.59 12.31 14.20
CA SER A 199 -5.12 11.58 15.38
C SER A 199 -4.64 10.17 14.97
N PRO A 200 -3.66 9.58 15.67
CA PRO A 200 -3.22 8.21 15.38
C PRO A 200 -4.36 7.19 15.39
N GLU A 201 -5.34 7.39 16.27
CA GLU A 201 -6.53 6.54 16.40
C GLU A 201 -7.49 6.69 15.21
N ASN A 202 -7.64 7.91 14.66
CA ASN A 202 -8.53 8.17 13.54
C ASN A 202 -7.88 7.93 12.19
N LEU A 203 -6.56 8.07 12.06
CA LEU A 203 -5.83 7.69 10.83
C LEU A 203 -5.94 6.20 10.52
N SER A 204 -5.98 5.35 11.55
CA SER A 204 -6.24 3.92 11.37
C SER A 204 -7.67 3.61 10.93
N LEU A 205 -8.62 4.50 11.22
CA LEU A 205 -10.04 4.38 10.83
C LEU A 205 -10.33 4.95 9.43
N LEU A 206 -9.55 5.96 8.98
CA LEU A 206 -9.73 6.56 7.65
C LEU A 206 -9.31 5.60 6.50
N GLU A 207 -8.51 4.57 6.80
CA GLU A 207 -8.20 3.52 5.84
C GLU A 207 -9.38 2.55 5.60
N ASP A 208 -10.38 2.55 6.50
CA ASP A 208 -11.62 1.78 6.39
C ASP A 208 -12.81 2.61 5.83
N GLU A 209 -12.59 3.88 5.39
CA GLU A 209 -13.63 4.60 4.65
C GLU A 209 -13.93 3.82 3.37
N GLU A 210 -15.08 3.16 3.42
CA GLU A 210 -15.75 2.54 2.30
C GLU A 210 -15.68 3.48 1.10
N PHE A 211 -15.01 3.02 0.06
CA PHE A 211 -15.22 3.53 -1.27
C PHE A 211 -16.67 3.16 -1.64
N ASP A 212 -17.63 3.95 -1.17
CA ASP A 212 -18.97 4.03 -1.69
C ASP A 212 -18.99 4.70 -3.09
N GLU A 213 -18.07 4.32 -3.94
CA GLU A 213 -18.40 4.26 -5.35
C GLU A 213 -19.09 2.92 -5.53
N GLU A 214 -20.41 2.94 -5.60
CA GLU A 214 -21.21 1.84 -6.11
C GLU A 214 -20.44 1.26 -7.31
N ILE A 215 -19.85 0.08 -7.12
CA ILE A 215 -19.20 -0.63 -8.23
C ILE A 215 -20.33 -0.77 -9.26
N PRO A 216 -20.28 -0.05 -10.39
CA PRO A 216 -21.39 -0.06 -11.32
C PRO A 216 -21.63 -1.50 -11.72
N THR A 217 -22.85 -1.96 -11.58
CA THR A 217 -23.22 -3.33 -11.96
C THR A 217 -22.75 -3.62 -13.37
N LEU A 218 -22.47 -4.88 -13.67
CA LEU A 218 -21.98 -5.29 -14.99
C LEU A 218 -22.90 -4.74 -16.11
N GLU A 219 -24.19 -4.58 -15.83
CA GLU A 219 -25.18 -3.97 -16.72
C GLU A 219 -24.87 -2.50 -17.01
N ILE A 220 -24.53 -1.69 -16.02
CA ILE A 220 -24.18 -0.27 -16.20
C ILE A 220 -22.86 -0.12 -16.97
N ILE A 221 -21.91 -1.03 -16.74
CA ILE A 221 -20.63 -1.04 -17.47
C ILE A 221 -20.86 -1.39 -18.94
N ILE A 222 -21.70 -2.39 -19.22
CA ILE A 222 -22.07 -2.81 -20.58
C ILE A 222 -22.84 -1.67 -21.28
N GLU A 223 -23.80 -1.06 -20.61
CA GLU A 223 -24.60 0.03 -21.17
C GLU A 223 -23.74 1.23 -21.58
N LYS A 224 -22.82 1.68 -20.72
CA LYS A 224 -21.84 2.73 -21.03
C LYS A 224 -20.90 2.34 -22.17
N ALA A 225 -20.43 1.10 -22.21
CA ALA A 225 -19.54 0.62 -23.27
C ALA A 225 -20.26 0.55 -24.63
N VAL A 226 -21.54 0.14 -24.63
CA VAL A 226 -22.40 0.13 -25.82
C VAL A 226 -22.68 1.56 -26.31
N GLU A 227 -23.02 2.49 -25.41
CA GLU A 227 -23.24 3.89 -25.75
C GLU A 227 -22.01 4.55 -26.38
N GLU A 228 -20.82 4.35 -25.80
CA GLU A 228 -19.56 4.84 -26.37
C GLU A 228 -19.25 4.19 -27.71
N GLY A 229 -19.48 2.89 -27.85
CA GLY A 229 -19.29 2.15 -29.10
C GLY A 229 -20.18 2.67 -30.21
N VAL A 230 -21.47 2.88 -29.94
CA VAL A 230 -22.46 3.47 -30.88
C VAL A 230 -22.07 4.89 -31.26
N LYS A 231 -21.66 5.71 -30.28
CA LYS A 231 -21.23 7.09 -30.52
C LYS A 231 -19.99 7.17 -31.42
N LYS A 232 -19.02 6.28 -31.24
CA LYS A 232 -17.82 6.16 -32.07
C LYS A 232 -18.17 5.67 -33.48
N ALA A 233 -19.08 4.70 -33.63
CA ALA A 233 -19.53 4.16 -34.91
C ALA A 233 -20.29 5.21 -35.73
N LEU A 234 -21.18 5.98 -35.10
CA LEU A 234 -21.91 7.09 -35.78
C LEU A 234 -20.94 8.18 -36.25
N ALA A 235 -20.00 8.61 -35.43
CA ALA A 235 -18.98 9.60 -35.81
C ALA A 235 -18.09 9.13 -36.97
N ALA A 236 -17.77 7.82 -37.02
CA ALA A 236 -17.02 7.24 -38.13
C ALA A 236 -17.84 7.18 -39.43
N ARG A 237 -19.15 6.91 -39.35
CA ARG A 237 -20.08 6.93 -40.47
C ARG A 237 -20.20 8.34 -41.06
N ASP A 238 -20.42 9.33 -40.20
CA ASP A 238 -20.56 10.73 -40.62
C ASP A 238 -19.29 11.26 -41.32
N LYS A 239 -18.11 10.87 -40.81
CA LYS A 239 -16.82 11.17 -41.45
C LYS A 239 -16.70 10.52 -42.84
N LYS A 240 -17.17 9.28 -43.04
CA LYS A 240 -17.17 8.59 -44.33
C LYS A 240 -18.15 9.21 -45.30
N GLU A 241 -19.32 9.63 -44.86
CA GLU A 241 -20.32 10.30 -45.69
C GLU A 241 -19.83 11.69 -46.13
N ALA A 242 -19.21 12.45 -45.21
CA ALA A 242 -18.59 13.74 -45.56
C ALA A 242 -17.42 13.60 -46.55
N GLN A 243 -16.64 12.53 -46.48
CA GLN A 243 -15.59 12.24 -47.47
C GLN A 243 -16.16 11.82 -48.84
N LYS A 244 -17.27 11.06 -48.86
CA LYS A 244 -17.96 10.71 -50.13
C LYS A 244 -18.57 11.93 -50.78
N ALA A 245 -19.19 12.82 -50.03
CA ALA A 245 -19.76 14.07 -50.54
C ALA A 245 -18.67 14.97 -51.15
N LYS A 246 -17.52 15.10 -50.52
CA LYS A 246 -16.36 15.86 -51.07
C LYS A 246 -15.80 15.25 -52.36
N LYS A 247 -15.81 13.91 -52.51
CA LYS A 247 -15.35 13.23 -53.73
C LYS A 247 -16.35 13.32 -54.90
N SER A 248 -17.65 13.45 -54.62
CA SER A 248 -18.67 13.60 -55.67
C SER A 248 -18.67 15.00 -56.30
N VAL A 249 -18.23 16.03 -55.58
CA VAL A 249 -18.15 17.42 -56.06
C VAL A 249 -16.88 17.67 -56.90
N ALA A 250 -15.89 16.78 -56.84
CA ALA A 250 -14.58 16.97 -57.51
C ALA A 250 -14.42 16.22 -58.85
N LYS A 251 -15.49 15.81 -59.54
CA LYS A 251 -15.37 15.28 -60.92
C LYS A 251 -15.45 16.44 -61.93
N PRO A 252 -14.40 16.70 -62.72
CA PRO A 252 -14.44 17.66 -63.77
C PRO A 252 -15.36 17.17 -64.93
N VAL A 253 -16.19 18.06 -65.44
CA VAL A 253 -16.95 17.86 -66.70
C VAL A 253 -15.92 17.91 -67.83
N GLU A 254 -15.59 16.76 -68.42
CA GLU A 254 -14.89 16.72 -69.68
C GLU A 254 -15.84 17.27 -70.74
N GLN A 255 -15.57 18.48 -71.20
CA GLN A 255 -16.14 19.01 -72.42
C GLN A 255 -15.50 18.27 -73.60
N LYS A 256 -16.32 17.52 -74.34
CA LYS A 256 -16.00 17.10 -75.72
C LYS A 256 -16.06 18.35 -76.60
N ALA A 257 -14.93 18.71 -77.17
CA ALA A 257 -14.88 19.59 -78.35
C ALA A 257 -14.69 18.70 -79.58
N GLU A 258 -15.54 18.99 -80.63
CA GLU A 258 -15.42 18.49 -81.97
C GLU A 258 -14.15 18.96 -82.70
#